data_6368a3b078d963f4f977fc6e79f6880d
#
_entry.id   6368a3b078d963f4f977fc6e79f6880d
#
_cell.length_a   1.000
_cell.length_b   1.000
_cell.length_c   1.000
_cell.angle_alpha   90.00
_cell.angle_beta   90.00
_cell.angle_gamma   90.00
#
_symmetry.space_group_name_H-M   'P 1'
#
loop_
_entity.id
_entity.type
_entity.pdbx_description
1 polymer ?
#
loop_
_entity_poly.entity_id
_entity_poly.type
_entity_poly.pdbx_seq_one_letter_code
_entity_poly.pdbx_strand_id
1 'polypeptide(L)'
;MSLAAIALEAGKTSRSGKQAVNIIDFIESSWGLDIPLYPVQRIILKAHYGIPLDDNPTGLDLEQPVPLDHPDYDEIAVPTPDVNEEDEALLASLDVEALEDDAGDEAGFYKHRVRITDWRRENARFMSEADYLRMLYDEGRCNIREVVPGVERRELVLSIGRRSGKTFLCACVVAYEVYKLILKDNPQSYYGIPKTNVIQLISVATDKDQAGLLYNEASGHFSNCAFYKPYTANNTMSYAKFQSPEDIQRFGRYVDDPAAKATIKVSFKSCVAKGLRGAGNIVIILDELAHFNDVGQSDALKIYRAVKPSLASFSPKHPKNKRRVIGKVEGRILSISSPLGKQGFFYDKYRQGFMGGLESRNMLCIEAPTWEVNPTVEA
;
A
#
# COMPACT_ATOMS: atom_id res chain seq x y z
N MET A 1 9.18 7.19 26.58
CA MET A 1 10.48 7.54 25.97
C MET A 1 10.62 9.05 25.82
N SER A 2 11.84 9.61 25.97
CA SER A 2 12.05 11.04 25.70
C SER A 2 11.99 11.32 24.20
N LEU A 3 11.61 12.54 23.79
CA LEU A 3 11.60 12.94 22.38
C LEU A 3 12.98 12.76 21.71
N ALA A 4 14.07 12.90 22.46
CA ALA A 4 15.43 12.64 21.98
C ALA A 4 15.68 11.14 21.70
N ALA A 5 15.16 10.25 22.54
CA ALA A 5 15.27 8.80 22.34
C ALA A 5 14.43 8.36 21.12
N ILE A 6 13.23 8.90 20.96
CA ILE A 6 12.37 8.67 19.79
C ILE A 6 13.08 9.15 18.50
N ALA A 7 13.69 10.34 18.53
CA ALA A 7 14.42 10.87 17.39
C ALA A 7 15.69 10.05 17.06
N LEU A 8 16.32 9.44 18.07
CA LEU A 8 17.49 8.57 17.87
C LEU A 8 17.11 7.21 17.28
N GLU A 9 16.01 6.62 17.72
CA GLU A 9 15.48 5.36 17.16
C GLU A 9 14.84 5.53 15.78
N ALA A 10 14.11 6.63 15.58
CA ALA A 10 13.48 6.97 14.32
C ALA A 10 14.46 7.24 13.17
N GLY A 11 15.72 7.56 13.47
CA GLY A 11 16.76 7.78 12.48
C GLY A 11 18.05 7.07 12.88
N LYS A 12 18.33 5.91 12.29
CA LYS A 12 19.65 5.31 12.41
C LYS A 12 20.67 6.26 11.76
N THR A 13 21.53 6.85 12.58
CA THR A 13 22.61 7.72 12.10
C THR A 13 23.65 6.87 11.38
N SER A 14 23.63 6.89 10.04
CA SER A 14 24.79 6.49 9.27
C SER A 14 25.72 7.71 9.09
N ARG A 15 27.00 7.48 8.72
CA ARG A 15 27.94 8.56 8.37
C ARG A 15 27.45 9.48 7.22
N SER A 16 26.34 9.16 6.58
CA SER A 16 25.73 9.89 5.44
C SER A 16 24.44 10.64 5.76
N GLY A 17 23.98 10.70 7.02
CA GLY A 17 22.75 11.36 7.44
C GLY A 17 21.71 10.38 8.04
N LYS A 18 20.61 10.92 8.54
CA LYS A 18 19.50 10.13 9.10
C LYS A 18 18.87 9.28 8.00
N GLN A 19 18.93 7.95 8.16
CA GLN A 19 18.28 7.02 7.25
C GLN A 19 16.93 6.60 7.84
N ALA A 20 15.87 6.66 7.04
CA ALA A 20 14.58 6.15 7.44
C ALA A 20 14.65 4.64 7.68
N VAL A 21 14.02 4.15 8.75
CA VAL A 21 13.76 2.72 8.91
C VAL A 21 12.78 2.25 7.82
N ASN A 22 12.66 0.94 7.61
CA ASN A 22 11.68 0.44 6.66
C ASN A 22 10.23 0.66 7.17
N ILE A 23 9.25 0.50 6.29
CA ILE A 23 7.85 0.79 6.60
C ILE A 23 7.28 -0.16 7.67
N ILE A 24 7.71 -1.42 7.70
CA ILE A 24 7.22 -2.39 8.68
C ILE A 24 7.71 -2.00 10.07
N ASP A 25 9.02 -1.74 10.22
CA ASP A 25 9.58 -1.27 11.49
C ASP A 25 8.92 0.04 11.96
N PHE A 26 8.60 0.96 11.05
CA PHE A 26 7.90 2.19 11.40
C PHE A 26 6.47 1.94 11.88
N ILE A 27 5.73 1.03 11.26
CA ILE A 27 4.34 0.76 11.63
C ILE A 27 4.28 -0.01 12.96
N GLU A 28 5.10 -1.04 13.13
CA GLU A 28 5.00 -1.98 14.26
C GLU A 28 5.78 -1.55 15.50
N SER A 29 6.73 -0.62 15.38
CA SER A 29 7.51 -0.16 16.54
C SER A 29 6.71 0.74 17.47
N SER A 30 6.95 0.62 18.78
CA SER A 30 6.30 1.43 19.83
C SER A 30 6.61 2.93 19.76
N TRP A 31 7.68 3.33 19.09
CA TRP A 31 8.00 4.73 18.81
C TRP A 31 7.36 5.24 17.50
N GLY A 32 6.93 4.33 16.62
CA GLY A 32 6.26 4.59 15.36
C GLY A 32 4.74 4.63 15.54
N LEU A 33 4.02 3.85 14.74
CA LEU A 33 2.56 3.80 14.83
C LEU A 33 2.07 2.86 15.94
N ASP A 34 2.89 1.89 16.37
CA ASP A 34 2.58 0.87 17.39
C ASP A 34 1.36 0.02 17.00
N ILE A 35 1.31 -0.42 15.76
CA ILE A 35 0.18 -1.17 15.19
C ILE A 35 0.69 -2.49 14.60
N PRO A 36 0.20 -3.63 15.08
CA PRO A 36 0.51 -4.92 14.47
C PRO A 36 -0.17 -5.03 13.10
N LEU A 37 0.58 -5.48 12.09
CA LEU A 37 0.06 -5.73 10.75
C LEU A 37 -0.35 -7.19 10.61
N TYR A 38 -1.45 -7.44 9.91
CA TYR A 38 -1.77 -8.80 9.47
C TYR A 38 -0.75 -9.27 8.43
N PRO A 39 -0.49 -10.59 8.36
CA PRO A 39 0.56 -11.14 7.51
C PRO A 39 0.48 -10.69 6.04
N VAL A 40 -0.68 -10.78 5.41
CA VAL A 40 -0.83 -10.37 4.01
C VAL A 40 -0.67 -8.86 3.83
N GLN A 41 -1.03 -8.06 4.82
CA GLN A 41 -0.76 -6.62 4.83
C GLN A 41 0.75 -6.33 4.86
N ARG A 42 1.51 -7.09 5.65
CA ARG A 42 2.99 -7.01 5.65
C ARG A 42 3.57 -7.38 4.30
N ILE A 43 3.10 -8.47 3.67
CA ILE A 43 3.55 -8.91 2.34
C ILE A 43 3.31 -7.83 1.29
N ILE A 44 2.12 -7.22 1.27
CA ILE A 44 1.78 -6.14 0.34
C ILE A 44 2.76 -4.96 0.50
N LEU A 45 3.00 -4.52 1.74
CA LEU A 45 3.90 -3.40 2.01
C LEU A 45 5.36 -3.76 1.72
N LYS A 46 5.83 -4.94 2.13
CA LYS A 46 7.19 -5.43 1.83
C LYS A 46 7.41 -5.49 0.32
N ALA A 47 6.48 -6.06 -0.44
CA ALA A 47 6.57 -6.18 -1.89
C ALA A 47 6.57 -4.80 -2.59
N HIS A 48 5.78 -3.84 -2.08
CA HIS A 48 5.74 -2.49 -2.63
C HIS A 48 7.03 -1.71 -2.37
N TYR A 49 7.63 -1.87 -1.19
CA TYR A 49 8.84 -1.14 -0.78
C TYR A 49 10.15 -1.89 -1.05
N GLY A 50 10.09 -3.06 -1.67
CA GLY A 50 11.27 -3.87 -1.98
C GLY A 50 11.99 -4.39 -0.73
N ILE A 51 11.24 -4.72 0.32
CA ILE A 51 11.73 -5.34 1.55
C ILE A 51 11.68 -6.85 1.35
N PRO A 52 12.76 -7.60 1.68
CA PRO A 52 12.76 -9.05 1.57
C PRO A 52 11.58 -9.67 2.33
N LEU A 53 11.00 -10.71 1.72
CA LEU A 53 10.01 -11.55 2.38
C LEU A 53 10.69 -12.64 3.19
N ASP A 54 10.05 -13.07 4.26
CA ASP A 54 10.53 -14.19 5.05
C ASP A 54 10.27 -15.51 4.33
N ASP A 55 11.29 -16.37 4.29
CA ASP A 55 11.20 -17.72 3.77
C ASP A 55 10.79 -18.73 4.85
N ASN A 56 10.70 -18.31 6.12
CA ASN A 56 10.27 -19.15 7.22
C ASN A 56 8.73 -19.21 7.29
N PRO A 57 8.12 -20.37 7.58
CA PRO A 57 6.67 -20.55 7.62
C PRO A 57 5.95 -19.84 8.79
N THR A 58 6.59 -18.90 9.47
CA THR A 58 6.06 -18.16 10.63
C THR A 58 5.15 -16.98 10.25
N GLY A 59 4.97 -16.70 8.95
CA GLY A 59 4.46 -15.39 8.52
C GLY A 59 2.98 -15.16 8.71
N LEU A 60 2.16 -16.20 8.80
CA LEU A 60 0.71 -16.03 8.67
C LEU A 60 -0.08 -16.38 9.92
N ASP A 61 0.54 -16.92 10.95
CA ASP A 61 -0.12 -17.19 12.21
C ASP A 61 0.61 -16.53 13.38
N LEU A 62 -0.14 -16.01 14.33
CA LEU A 62 0.34 -15.57 15.63
C LEU A 62 0.63 -16.76 16.54
N GLU A 63 0.17 -17.95 16.21
CA GLU A 63 0.52 -19.21 16.85
C GLU A 63 1.76 -19.77 16.16
N GLN A 64 2.69 -20.32 16.96
CA GLN A 64 3.94 -20.87 16.44
C GLN A 64 3.65 -21.94 15.38
N PRO A 65 4.37 -21.95 14.25
CA PRO A 65 4.19 -22.97 13.24
C PRO A 65 4.50 -24.35 13.84
N VAL A 66 3.68 -25.31 13.49
CA VAL A 66 3.96 -26.72 13.85
C VAL A 66 5.27 -27.11 13.15
N PRO A 67 6.31 -27.54 13.88
CA PRO A 67 7.55 -27.97 13.27
C PRO A 67 7.31 -29.12 12.28
N LEU A 68 8.04 -29.16 11.17
CA LEU A 68 7.95 -30.22 10.15
C LEU A 68 8.23 -31.64 10.71
N ASP A 69 8.94 -31.73 11.82
CA ASP A 69 9.24 -32.95 12.54
C ASP A 69 8.24 -33.28 13.70
N HIS A 70 7.17 -32.46 13.82
CA HIS A 70 6.13 -32.75 14.79
C HIS A 70 5.39 -34.04 14.41
N PRO A 71 5.18 -34.97 15.38
CA PRO A 71 4.58 -36.27 15.09
C PRO A 71 3.17 -36.19 14.44
N ASP A 72 2.43 -35.11 14.71
CA ASP A 72 1.08 -34.88 14.17
C ASP A 72 1.10 -33.87 13.01
N TYR A 73 2.28 -33.60 12.42
CA TYR A 73 2.43 -32.58 11.36
C TYR A 73 1.50 -32.86 10.17
N ASP A 74 1.42 -34.12 9.73
CA ASP A 74 0.58 -34.52 8.59
C ASP A 74 -0.94 -34.39 8.90
N GLU A 75 -1.34 -34.58 10.17
CA GLU A 75 -2.72 -34.39 10.60
C GLU A 75 -3.10 -32.91 10.81
N ILE A 76 -2.14 -32.10 11.24
CA ILE A 76 -2.33 -30.68 11.55
C ILE A 76 -2.08 -29.79 10.33
N ALA A 77 -1.05 -30.11 9.54
CA ALA A 77 -0.57 -29.25 8.45
C ALA A 77 -1.25 -29.53 7.10
N VAL A 78 -1.82 -30.71 6.91
CA VAL A 78 -2.52 -31.09 5.70
C VAL A 78 -3.84 -31.79 6.08
N PRO A 79 -4.91 -31.08 6.25
CA PRO A 79 -6.19 -31.70 5.99
C PRO A 79 -6.16 -32.06 4.51
N THR A 80 -5.77 -33.29 4.17
CA THR A 80 -6.18 -33.86 2.89
C THR A 80 -7.67 -33.63 2.82
N PRO A 81 -8.19 -32.89 1.84
CA PRO A 81 -9.63 -32.87 1.64
C PRO A 81 -9.99 -34.35 1.53
N ASP A 82 -10.89 -34.83 2.41
CA ASP A 82 -11.60 -36.05 2.17
C ASP A 82 -12.32 -35.84 0.83
N VAL A 83 -11.59 -36.12 -0.26
CA VAL A 83 -12.19 -36.23 -1.59
C VAL A 83 -13.01 -37.46 -1.50
N ASN A 84 -14.27 -37.32 -1.10
CA ASN A 84 -15.17 -38.42 -1.04
C ASN A 84 -15.43 -38.89 -2.50
N GLU A 85 -15.88 -40.15 -2.65
CA GLU A 85 -16.16 -40.73 -3.98
C GLU A 85 -17.12 -39.86 -4.82
N GLU A 86 -17.96 -39.01 -4.19
CA GLU A 86 -18.83 -38.05 -4.87
C GLU A 86 -18.05 -36.85 -5.45
N ASP A 87 -17.00 -36.38 -4.77
CA ASP A 87 -16.16 -35.29 -5.25
C ASP A 87 -15.22 -35.77 -6.38
N GLU A 88 -14.72 -37.04 -6.35
CA GLU A 88 -14.01 -37.66 -7.46
C GLU A 88 -14.93 -37.89 -8.67
N ALA A 89 -16.17 -38.32 -8.46
CA ALA A 89 -17.15 -38.47 -9.51
C ALA A 89 -17.55 -37.11 -10.11
N LEU A 90 -17.60 -36.06 -9.30
CA LEU A 90 -17.87 -34.70 -9.77
C LEU A 90 -16.69 -34.14 -10.58
N LEU A 91 -15.45 -34.38 -10.14
CA LEU A 91 -14.23 -34.02 -10.88
C LEU A 91 -14.09 -34.80 -12.20
N ALA A 92 -14.46 -36.06 -12.21
CA ALA A 92 -14.47 -36.90 -13.41
C ALA A 92 -15.61 -36.56 -14.37
N SER A 93 -16.71 -35.97 -13.89
CA SER A 93 -17.84 -35.52 -14.70
C SER A 93 -17.67 -34.15 -15.32
N LEU A 94 -16.65 -33.40 -14.90
CA LEU A 94 -16.27 -32.14 -15.50
C LEU A 94 -15.45 -32.44 -16.77
N ASP A 95 -16.16 -32.85 -17.82
CA ASP A 95 -15.58 -32.96 -19.17
C ASP A 95 -15.14 -31.56 -19.61
N VAL A 96 -13.87 -31.44 -19.98
CA VAL A 96 -13.25 -30.16 -20.36
C VAL A 96 -13.95 -29.52 -21.57
N GLU A 97 -14.65 -30.34 -22.38
CA GLU A 97 -15.47 -29.87 -23.51
C GLU A 97 -16.80 -29.22 -23.13
N ALA A 98 -17.32 -29.47 -21.92
CA ALA A 98 -18.55 -28.83 -21.43
C ALA A 98 -18.35 -27.39 -20.92
N LEU A 99 -17.12 -26.90 -20.82
CA LEU A 99 -16.81 -25.54 -20.37
C LEU A 99 -16.95 -24.47 -21.47
N GLU A 100 -17.20 -24.87 -22.73
CA GLU A 100 -17.35 -23.91 -23.83
C GLU A 100 -18.79 -23.50 -24.15
N ASP A 101 -19.81 -24.21 -23.64
CA ASP A 101 -21.18 -24.04 -24.15
C ASP A 101 -22.26 -23.67 -23.13
N ASP A 102 -21.99 -23.46 -21.85
CA ASP A 102 -23.09 -23.12 -20.94
C ASP A 102 -22.80 -21.94 -20.00
N ALA A 103 -23.21 -20.76 -20.45
CA ALA A 103 -23.29 -19.55 -19.65
C ALA A 103 -24.35 -19.64 -18.51
N GLY A 104 -24.80 -20.84 -18.17
CA GLY A 104 -25.97 -21.09 -17.29
C GLY A 104 -25.66 -21.59 -15.89
N ASP A 105 -24.47 -22.08 -15.56
CA ASP A 105 -24.18 -22.61 -14.21
C ASP A 105 -23.12 -21.82 -13.45
N GLU A 106 -23.39 -20.54 -13.24
CA GLU A 106 -22.59 -19.71 -12.32
C GLU A 106 -22.57 -20.31 -10.90
N ALA A 107 -23.61 -21.03 -10.48
CA ALA A 107 -23.74 -21.57 -9.12
C ALA A 107 -22.74 -22.70 -8.83
N GLY A 108 -22.48 -23.59 -9.81
CA GLY A 108 -21.47 -24.67 -9.68
C GLY A 108 -20.05 -24.12 -9.63
N PHE A 109 -19.74 -23.17 -10.48
CA PHE A 109 -18.44 -22.49 -10.51
C PHE A 109 -18.15 -21.73 -9.19
N TYR A 110 -19.17 -21.06 -8.62
CA TYR A 110 -19.05 -20.38 -7.34
C TYR A 110 -18.82 -21.34 -6.17
N LYS A 111 -19.53 -22.49 -6.15
CA LYS A 111 -19.32 -23.51 -5.10
C LYS A 111 -17.92 -24.11 -5.13
N HIS A 112 -17.40 -24.41 -6.32
CA HIS A 112 -16.03 -24.94 -6.46
C HIS A 112 -14.99 -23.89 -6.07
N ARG A 113 -15.18 -22.63 -6.45
CA ARG A 113 -14.31 -21.52 -6.08
C ARG A 113 -14.29 -21.26 -4.57
N VAL A 114 -15.46 -21.40 -3.91
CA VAL A 114 -15.56 -21.28 -2.45
C VAL A 114 -14.79 -22.38 -1.74
N ARG A 115 -14.92 -23.64 -2.14
CA ARG A 115 -14.19 -24.77 -1.54
C ARG A 115 -12.68 -24.65 -1.69
N ILE A 116 -12.19 -24.30 -2.88
CA ILE A 116 -10.76 -24.03 -3.10
C ILE A 116 -10.28 -22.86 -2.22
N THR A 117 -11.10 -21.85 -2.04
CA THR A 117 -10.77 -20.68 -1.23
C THR A 117 -10.68 -21.04 0.25
N ASP A 118 -11.58 -21.88 0.76
CA ASP A 118 -11.54 -22.34 2.16
C ASP A 118 -10.31 -23.20 2.43
N TRP A 119 -9.99 -24.14 1.55
CA TRP A 119 -8.76 -24.92 1.64
C TRP A 119 -7.51 -24.02 1.60
N ARG A 120 -7.47 -23.01 0.73
CA ARG A 120 -6.36 -22.06 0.65
C ARG A 120 -6.26 -21.19 1.90
N ARG A 121 -7.37 -20.79 2.49
CA ARG A 121 -7.41 -20.05 3.74
C ARG A 121 -6.79 -20.84 4.89
N GLU A 122 -7.15 -22.11 5.01
CA GLU A 122 -6.63 -22.99 6.05
C GLU A 122 -5.13 -23.27 5.87
N ASN A 123 -4.67 -23.42 4.62
CA ASN A 123 -3.26 -23.69 4.34
C ASN A 123 -2.39 -22.42 4.24
N ALA A 124 -2.96 -21.26 3.92
CA ALA A 124 -2.21 -20.00 3.82
C ALA A 124 -1.53 -19.62 5.15
N ARG A 125 -2.13 -19.96 6.29
CA ARG A 125 -1.54 -19.69 7.62
C ARG A 125 -0.24 -20.44 7.91
N PHE A 126 0.07 -21.50 7.15
CA PHE A 126 1.30 -22.27 7.26
C PHE A 126 2.34 -21.90 6.20
N MET A 127 2.00 -21.01 5.28
CA MET A 127 2.92 -20.55 4.24
C MET A 127 3.89 -19.51 4.78
N SER A 128 5.12 -19.50 4.24
CA SER A 128 6.00 -18.34 4.39
C SER A 128 5.45 -17.13 3.62
N GLU A 129 5.92 -15.92 3.95
CA GLU A 129 5.57 -14.72 3.17
C GLU A 129 5.95 -14.87 1.68
N ALA A 130 7.10 -15.49 1.41
CA ALA A 130 7.60 -15.71 0.05
C ALA A 130 6.73 -16.74 -0.70
N ASP A 131 6.32 -17.82 -0.05
CA ASP A 131 5.48 -18.84 -0.67
C ASP A 131 4.07 -18.31 -0.96
N TYR A 132 3.52 -17.51 -0.06
CA TYR A 132 2.23 -16.85 -0.31
C TYR A 132 2.30 -15.93 -1.54
N LEU A 133 3.36 -15.13 -1.70
CA LEU A 133 3.52 -14.30 -2.89
C LEU A 133 3.67 -15.14 -4.16
N ARG A 134 4.42 -16.25 -4.10
CA ARG A 134 4.56 -17.19 -5.23
C ARG A 134 3.22 -17.81 -5.61
N MET A 135 2.42 -18.23 -4.61
CA MET A 135 1.06 -18.73 -4.84
C MET A 135 0.21 -17.68 -5.55
N LEU A 136 0.20 -16.42 -5.10
CA LEU A 136 -0.54 -15.36 -5.77
C LEU A 136 -0.08 -15.16 -7.23
N TYR A 137 1.23 -15.26 -7.49
CA TYR A 137 1.77 -15.16 -8.85
C TYR A 137 1.33 -16.33 -9.72
N ASP A 138 1.45 -17.56 -9.24
CA ASP A 138 1.10 -18.76 -9.97
C ASP A 138 -0.41 -18.85 -10.26
N GLU A 139 -1.24 -18.23 -9.44
CA GLU A 139 -2.69 -18.05 -9.62
C GLU A 139 -3.08 -16.86 -10.52
N GLY A 140 -2.12 -16.07 -11.00
CA GLY A 140 -2.38 -14.86 -11.77
C GLY A 140 -2.97 -13.70 -10.94
N ARG A 141 -2.87 -13.74 -9.63
CA ARG A 141 -3.35 -12.72 -8.67
C ARG A 141 -2.27 -11.70 -8.27
N CYS A 142 -1.01 -11.97 -8.62
CA CYS A 142 0.10 -11.05 -8.46
C CYS A 142 0.96 -11.02 -9.71
N ASN A 143 1.46 -9.85 -10.08
CA ASN A 143 2.30 -9.70 -11.28
C ASN A 143 3.80 -9.90 -11.02
N ILE A 144 4.21 -10.18 -9.79
CA ILE A 144 5.59 -10.49 -9.41
C ILE A 144 5.65 -11.81 -8.63
N ARG A 145 6.64 -12.64 -8.94
CA ARG A 145 6.86 -13.93 -8.27
C ARG A 145 7.72 -13.80 -7.02
N GLU A 146 8.58 -12.78 -7.00
CA GLU A 146 9.53 -12.54 -5.90
C GLU A 146 9.76 -11.06 -5.69
N VAL A 147 10.19 -10.69 -4.49
CA VAL A 147 10.60 -9.34 -4.15
C VAL A 147 12.11 -9.22 -4.32
N VAL A 148 12.53 -8.35 -5.24
CA VAL A 148 13.95 -8.01 -5.38
C VAL A 148 14.32 -6.98 -4.32
N PRO A 149 15.24 -7.29 -3.40
CA PRO A 149 15.62 -6.38 -2.32
C PRO A 149 16.06 -5.00 -2.82
N GLY A 150 15.54 -3.93 -2.22
CA GLY A 150 15.85 -2.54 -2.58
C GLY A 150 15.20 -2.05 -3.89
N VAL A 151 14.38 -2.89 -4.54
CA VAL A 151 13.62 -2.48 -5.73
C VAL A 151 12.20 -2.11 -5.35
N GLU A 152 11.99 -0.84 -5.02
CA GLU A 152 10.65 -0.33 -4.74
C GLU A 152 9.80 -0.25 -6.02
N ARG A 153 8.53 -0.61 -5.91
CA ARG A 153 7.52 -0.40 -6.94
C ARG A 153 6.86 0.97 -6.73
N ARG A 154 6.74 1.76 -7.80
CA ARG A 154 6.22 3.14 -7.69
C ARG A 154 4.72 3.24 -7.87
N GLU A 155 4.12 2.21 -8.43
CA GLU A 155 2.69 2.12 -8.64
C GLU A 155 2.17 0.84 -8.00
N LEU A 156 1.21 0.98 -7.09
CA LEU A 156 0.49 -0.13 -6.47
C LEU A 156 -0.92 -0.15 -7.03
N VAL A 157 -1.34 -1.29 -7.57
CA VAL A 157 -2.73 -1.56 -7.96
C VAL A 157 -3.24 -2.68 -7.07
N LEU A 158 -4.11 -2.34 -6.14
CA LEU A 158 -4.56 -3.26 -5.10
C LEU A 158 -6.07 -3.53 -5.24
N SER A 159 -6.38 -4.74 -5.71
CA SER A 159 -7.74 -5.25 -5.85
C SER A 159 -8.05 -6.17 -4.68
N ILE A 160 -8.60 -5.63 -3.60
CA ILE A 160 -8.91 -6.42 -2.41
C ILE A 160 -10.32 -6.14 -1.90
N GLY A 161 -10.94 -7.14 -1.27
CA GLY A 161 -12.33 -7.11 -0.86
C GLY A 161 -12.67 -5.97 0.12
N ARG A 162 -13.94 -5.75 0.36
CA ARG A 162 -14.41 -4.80 1.39
C ARG A 162 -13.98 -5.29 2.78
N ARG A 163 -13.74 -4.38 3.71
CA ARG A 163 -13.28 -4.66 5.09
C ARG A 163 -11.89 -5.32 5.19
N SER A 164 -11.13 -5.38 4.12
CA SER A 164 -9.74 -5.90 4.10
C SER A 164 -8.69 -4.95 4.69
N GLY A 165 -9.07 -3.74 5.10
CA GLY A 165 -8.12 -2.74 5.61
C GLY A 165 -7.42 -1.90 4.53
N LYS A 166 -8.01 -1.76 3.32
CA LYS A 166 -7.45 -0.89 2.25
C LYS A 166 -7.11 0.51 2.74
N THR A 167 -8.09 1.17 3.35
CA THR A 167 -7.99 2.53 3.87
C THR A 167 -6.90 2.62 4.93
N PHE A 168 -6.86 1.65 5.85
CA PHE A 168 -5.82 1.53 6.87
C PHE A 168 -4.42 1.42 6.26
N LEU A 169 -4.20 0.51 5.30
CA LEU A 169 -2.91 0.37 4.62
C LEU A 169 -2.47 1.67 3.95
N CYS A 170 -3.38 2.36 3.29
CA CYS A 170 -3.10 3.65 2.67
C CYS A 170 -2.76 4.74 3.70
N ALA A 171 -3.45 4.76 4.84
CA ALA A 171 -3.13 5.68 5.93
C ALA A 171 -1.74 5.42 6.51
N CYS A 172 -1.35 4.15 6.69
CA CYS A 172 0.01 3.76 7.09
C CYS A 172 1.07 4.23 6.07
N VAL A 173 0.81 4.06 4.76
CA VAL A 173 1.71 4.56 3.70
C VAL A 173 1.82 6.08 3.75
N VAL A 174 0.71 6.80 3.92
CA VAL A 174 0.72 8.28 4.05
C VAL A 174 1.56 8.70 5.24
N ALA A 175 1.35 8.08 6.40
CA ALA A 175 2.14 8.37 7.59
C ALA A 175 3.64 8.11 7.34
N TYR A 176 4.00 6.95 6.82
CA TYR A 176 5.38 6.61 6.53
C TYR A 176 6.06 7.58 5.54
N GLU A 177 5.37 8.01 4.49
CA GLU A 177 5.93 8.94 3.52
C GLU A 177 6.11 10.36 4.11
N VAL A 178 5.22 10.80 5.00
CA VAL A 178 5.42 12.04 5.78
C VAL A 178 6.64 11.91 6.69
N TYR A 179 6.80 10.76 7.40
CA TYR A 179 7.97 10.46 8.22
C TYR A 179 9.27 10.56 7.38
N LYS A 180 9.32 9.94 6.21
CA LYS A 180 10.47 10.02 5.30
C LYS A 180 10.80 11.46 4.87
N LEU A 181 9.78 12.26 4.57
CA LEU A 181 9.97 13.67 4.19
C LEU A 181 10.56 14.50 5.32
N ILE A 182 10.10 14.30 6.55
CA ILE A 182 10.62 14.99 7.74
C ILE A 182 12.09 14.62 7.97
N LEU A 183 12.45 13.34 7.84
CA LEU A 183 13.83 12.88 8.01
C LEU A 183 14.82 13.42 6.98
N LYS A 184 14.36 13.92 5.83
CA LYS A 184 15.21 14.55 4.82
C LYS A 184 15.71 15.93 5.25
N ASP A 185 15.32 16.43 6.42
CA ASP A 185 15.60 17.76 6.98
C ASP A 185 15.15 18.91 6.06
N ASN A 186 15.58 18.92 4.80
CA ASN A 186 15.18 19.89 3.76
C ASN A 186 14.74 19.16 2.48
N PRO A 187 13.48 18.65 2.46
CA PRO A 187 12.99 17.86 1.35
C PRO A 187 12.94 18.65 0.03
N GLN A 188 12.68 19.97 0.06
CA GLN A 188 12.69 20.79 -1.14
C GLN A 188 14.09 20.84 -1.78
N SER A 189 15.12 21.03 -0.98
CA SER A 189 16.49 20.99 -1.45
C SER A 189 16.90 19.61 -1.96
N TYR A 190 16.43 18.55 -1.29
CA TYR A 190 16.68 17.17 -1.69
C TYR A 190 16.16 16.86 -3.10
N TYR A 191 14.96 17.32 -3.42
CA TYR A 191 14.36 17.16 -4.75
C TYR A 191 14.69 18.29 -5.74
N GLY A 192 15.40 19.31 -5.32
CA GLY A 192 15.76 20.46 -6.17
C GLY A 192 14.57 21.30 -6.61
N ILE A 193 13.54 21.37 -5.78
CA ILE A 193 12.36 22.22 -5.98
C ILE A 193 12.49 23.52 -5.15
N PRO A 194 11.79 24.61 -5.52
CA PRO A 194 11.82 25.86 -4.77
C PRO A 194 11.46 25.67 -3.29
N LYS A 195 12.20 26.32 -2.40
CA LYS A 195 12.03 26.20 -0.93
C LYS A 195 10.63 26.58 -0.40
N THR A 196 9.89 27.37 -1.16
CA THR A 196 8.53 27.80 -0.82
C THR A 196 7.45 26.86 -1.34
N ASN A 197 7.81 25.89 -2.17
CA ASN A 197 6.85 24.95 -2.72
C ASN A 197 6.42 23.94 -1.65
N VAL A 198 5.12 23.72 -1.60
CA VAL A 198 4.54 22.70 -0.75
C VAL A 198 4.66 21.33 -1.43
N ILE A 199 5.25 20.36 -0.73
CA ILE A 199 5.24 18.95 -1.11
C ILE A 199 3.94 18.36 -0.60
N GLN A 200 3.15 17.77 -1.50
CA GLN A 200 1.82 17.31 -1.17
C GLN A 200 1.69 15.79 -1.33
N LEU A 201 1.03 15.18 -0.34
CA LEU A 201 0.46 13.86 -0.42
C LEU A 201 -1.05 14.05 -0.62
N ILE A 202 -1.63 13.41 -1.62
CA ILE A 202 -3.03 13.61 -1.97
C ILE A 202 -3.76 12.27 -2.01
N SER A 203 -4.91 12.20 -1.36
CA SER A 203 -5.88 11.14 -1.57
C SER A 203 -7.10 11.69 -2.30
N VAL A 204 -7.56 10.93 -3.27
CA VAL A 204 -8.73 11.24 -4.10
C VAL A 204 -9.68 10.05 -4.01
N ALA A 205 -10.91 10.30 -3.56
CA ALA A 205 -11.98 9.31 -3.45
C ALA A 205 -13.21 9.74 -4.28
N THR A 206 -14.18 8.87 -4.43
CA THR A 206 -15.42 9.14 -5.20
C THR A 206 -16.17 10.35 -4.67
N ASP A 207 -16.27 10.49 -3.35
CA ASP A 207 -16.97 11.57 -2.69
C ASP A 207 -16.22 12.05 -1.43
N LYS A 208 -16.80 13.02 -0.71
CA LYS A 208 -16.19 13.60 0.48
C LYS A 208 -16.22 12.66 1.69
N ASP A 209 -17.24 11.85 1.81
CA ASP A 209 -17.42 10.96 2.96
C ASP A 209 -16.39 9.83 2.88
N GLN A 210 -16.21 9.26 1.71
CA GLN A 210 -15.16 8.27 1.44
C GLN A 210 -13.76 8.87 1.66
N ALA A 211 -13.50 10.08 1.19
CA ALA A 211 -12.25 10.78 1.45
C ALA A 211 -12.04 11.04 2.95
N GLY A 212 -13.13 11.24 3.70
CA GLY A 212 -13.13 11.43 5.16
C GLY A 212 -12.67 10.19 5.93
N LEU A 213 -12.97 8.98 5.44
CA LEU A 213 -12.54 7.74 6.10
C LEU A 213 -11.02 7.63 6.14
N LEU A 214 -10.35 7.80 5.01
CA LEU A 214 -8.89 7.78 4.94
C LEU A 214 -8.26 8.92 5.75
N TYR A 215 -8.90 10.10 5.73
CA TYR A 215 -8.45 11.23 6.54
C TYR A 215 -8.47 10.90 8.04
N ASN A 216 -9.58 10.35 8.54
CA ASN A 216 -9.73 10.04 9.97
C ASN A 216 -8.67 9.04 10.43
N GLU A 217 -8.43 8.00 9.63
CA GLU A 217 -7.40 6.99 9.89
C GLU A 217 -5.99 7.63 9.95
N ALA A 218 -5.61 8.37 8.91
CA ALA A 218 -4.32 9.04 8.84
C ALA A 218 -4.15 10.09 9.94
N SER A 219 -5.20 10.84 10.26
CA SER A 219 -5.20 11.84 11.35
C SER A 219 -5.00 11.19 12.72
N GLY A 220 -5.59 10.00 12.93
CA GLY A 220 -5.35 9.18 14.11
C GLY A 220 -3.87 8.82 14.24
N HIS A 221 -3.24 8.34 13.17
CA HIS A 221 -1.80 8.03 13.16
C HIS A 221 -0.94 9.26 13.49
N PHE A 222 -1.23 10.41 12.90
CA PHE A 222 -0.48 11.64 13.18
C PHE A 222 -0.64 12.14 14.62
N SER A 223 -1.82 11.96 15.20
CA SER A 223 -2.12 12.43 16.56
C SER A 223 -1.52 11.53 17.63
N ASN A 224 -1.55 10.21 17.39
CA ASN A 224 -1.12 9.21 18.37
C ASN A 224 0.40 8.97 18.34
N CYS A 225 1.04 9.05 17.17
CA CYS A 225 2.46 8.85 17.05
C CYS A 225 3.27 10.05 17.56
N ALA A 226 4.07 9.81 18.60
CA ALA A 226 4.87 10.84 19.25
C ALA A 226 5.90 11.50 18.32
N PHE A 227 6.34 10.79 17.26
CA PHE A 227 7.28 11.33 16.27
C PHE A 227 6.76 12.61 15.60
N TYR A 228 5.45 12.70 15.29
CA TYR A 228 4.89 13.84 14.56
C TYR A 228 4.66 15.08 15.40
N LYS A 229 4.52 14.95 16.73
CA LYS A 229 4.17 16.05 17.63
C LYS A 229 5.00 17.33 17.44
N PRO A 230 6.36 17.27 17.31
CA PRO A 230 7.17 18.48 17.12
C PRO A 230 7.05 19.10 15.72
N TYR A 231 6.53 18.36 14.74
CA TYR A 231 6.48 18.76 13.33
C TYR A 231 5.07 19.12 12.85
N THR A 232 4.04 18.73 13.58
CA THR A 232 2.64 19.02 13.21
C THR A 232 2.36 20.50 13.35
N ALA A 233 2.03 21.16 12.24
CA ALA A 233 1.62 22.55 12.21
C ALA A 233 0.10 22.68 12.36
N ASN A 234 -0.65 21.92 11.60
CA ASN A 234 -2.11 21.96 11.61
C ASN A 234 -2.68 20.61 11.18
N ASN A 235 -3.72 20.16 11.86
CA ASN A 235 -4.46 18.96 11.55
C ASN A 235 -5.96 19.30 11.61
N THR A 236 -6.58 19.48 10.44
CA THR A 236 -7.99 19.88 10.28
C THR A 236 -8.78 18.73 9.66
N MET A 237 -10.08 18.84 9.52
CA MET A 237 -10.95 17.79 8.97
C MET A 237 -10.72 17.44 7.48
N SER A 238 -9.84 18.13 6.77
CA SER A 238 -9.61 17.87 5.32
C SER A 238 -8.14 17.89 4.92
N TYR A 239 -7.25 18.28 5.79
CA TYR A 239 -5.82 18.29 5.55
C TYR A 239 -4.99 18.30 6.83
N ALA A 240 -3.79 17.75 6.74
CA ALA A 240 -2.75 17.95 7.76
C ALA A 240 -1.54 18.66 7.14
N LYS A 241 -0.88 19.51 7.95
CA LYS A 241 0.35 20.20 7.55
C LYS A 241 1.45 19.90 8.53
N PHE A 242 2.66 19.73 8.01
CA PHE A 242 3.84 19.46 8.78
C PHE A 242 4.98 20.40 8.38
N GLN A 243 5.78 20.76 9.38
CA GLN A 243 7.04 21.47 9.18
C GLN A 243 8.18 20.45 9.04
N SER A 244 9.05 20.66 8.08
CA SER A 244 10.35 20.00 8.08
C SER A 244 11.28 20.63 9.13
N PRO A 245 12.39 19.99 9.54
CA PRO A 245 13.39 20.65 10.39
C PRO A 245 13.90 21.98 9.83
N GLU A 246 14.10 22.07 8.51
CA GLU A 246 14.44 23.34 7.82
C GLU A 246 13.36 24.41 7.96
N ASP A 247 12.06 24.01 7.88
CA ASP A 247 10.96 24.96 8.08
C ASP A 247 10.99 25.55 9.49
N ILE A 248 11.19 24.70 10.50
CA ILE A 248 11.28 25.11 11.90
C ILE A 248 12.48 26.05 12.11
N GLN A 249 13.65 25.69 11.56
CA GLN A 249 14.84 26.53 11.67
C GLN A 249 14.65 27.90 11.02
N ARG A 250 13.94 27.93 9.89
CA ARG A 250 13.80 29.13 9.08
C ARG A 250 12.65 30.05 9.48
N PHE A 251 11.54 29.48 9.92
CA PHE A 251 10.29 30.21 10.16
C PHE A 251 9.82 30.15 11.61
N GLY A 252 10.51 29.42 12.49
CA GLY A 252 10.03 29.10 13.83
C GLY A 252 9.01 27.96 13.83
N ARG A 253 8.61 27.55 15.03
CA ARG A 253 7.59 26.49 15.20
C ARG A 253 6.21 27.08 15.01
N TYR A 254 5.35 26.35 14.31
CA TYR A 254 3.96 26.77 14.08
C TYR A 254 3.16 26.93 15.38
N VAL A 255 3.45 26.13 16.41
CA VAL A 255 2.78 26.22 17.71
C VAL A 255 3.10 27.53 18.43
N ASP A 256 4.25 28.14 18.16
CA ASP A 256 4.68 29.40 18.77
C ASP A 256 4.26 30.62 17.91
N ASP A 257 4.18 30.43 16.59
CA ASP A 257 3.75 31.44 15.62
C ASP A 257 2.90 30.81 14.50
N PRO A 258 1.57 31.03 14.48
CA PRO A 258 0.69 30.52 13.43
C PRO A 258 1.01 31.06 12.02
N ALA A 259 1.84 32.10 11.88
CA ALA A 259 2.32 32.59 10.59
C ALA A 259 3.51 31.77 10.07
N ALA A 260 4.13 30.91 10.88
CA ALA A 260 5.22 30.04 10.47
C ALA A 260 4.77 29.10 9.36
N LYS A 261 5.64 28.92 8.37
CA LYS A 261 5.31 28.09 7.19
C LYS A 261 5.51 26.61 7.46
N ALA A 262 4.61 25.80 6.92
CA ALA A 262 4.68 24.36 6.87
C ALA A 262 4.61 23.92 5.41
N THR A 263 5.65 23.22 4.93
CA THR A 263 5.84 22.93 3.51
C THR A 263 5.55 21.48 3.13
N ILE A 264 5.12 20.64 4.07
CA ILE A 264 4.61 19.30 3.82
C ILE A 264 3.11 19.31 4.11
N LYS A 265 2.31 18.81 3.16
CA LYS A 265 0.85 18.81 3.28
C LYS A 265 0.26 17.47 2.84
N VAL A 266 -0.62 16.93 3.66
CA VAL A 266 -1.51 15.82 3.31
C VAL A 266 -2.90 16.37 3.05
N SER A 267 -3.53 16.02 1.93
CA SER A 267 -4.85 16.51 1.56
C SER A 267 -5.75 15.38 1.08
N PHE A 268 -7.01 15.45 1.49
CA PHE A 268 -8.04 14.48 1.13
C PHE A 268 -9.12 15.19 0.32
N LYS A 269 -9.43 14.69 -0.87
CA LYS A 269 -10.29 15.38 -1.85
C LYS A 269 -11.26 14.41 -2.51
N SER A 270 -12.43 14.90 -2.87
CA SER A 270 -13.31 14.22 -3.80
C SER A 270 -12.77 14.30 -5.24
N CYS A 271 -13.15 13.34 -6.08
CA CYS A 271 -12.64 13.19 -7.44
C CYS A 271 -13.19 14.28 -8.40
N VAL A 272 -12.52 15.44 -8.40
CA VAL A 272 -12.76 16.49 -9.38
C VAL A 272 -11.42 16.89 -10.01
N ALA A 273 -11.18 16.45 -11.26
CA ALA A 273 -9.89 16.58 -11.93
C ALA A 273 -9.36 18.03 -12.01
N LYS A 274 -10.25 19.02 -12.02
CA LYS A 274 -9.89 20.45 -12.15
C LYS A 274 -9.06 20.97 -10.97
N GLY A 275 -9.25 20.43 -9.77
CA GLY A 275 -8.54 20.87 -8.55
C GLY A 275 -7.25 20.10 -8.25
N LEU A 276 -6.85 19.14 -9.09
CA LEU A 276 -5.74 18.23 -8.82
C LEU A 276 -4.45 18.61 -9.56
N ARG A 277 -4.54 19.50 -10.56
CA ARG A 277 -3.39 19.95 -11.35
C ARG A 277 -2.58 21.03 -10.62
N GLY A 278 -1.29 21.09 -10.93
CA GLY A 278 -0.40 22.18 -10.48
C GLY A 278 0.20 22.03 -9.07
N ALA A 279 -0.18 21.02 -8.29
CA ALA A 279 0.45 20.73 -7.02
C ALA A 279 1.63 19.78 -7.20
N GLY A 280 2.69 19.96 -6.40
CA GLY A 280 3.80 19.02 -6.31
C GLY A 280 3.41 17.79 -5.49
N ASN A 281 2.73 16.82 -6.10
CA ASN A 281 2.28 15.62 -5.41
C ASN A 281 3.36 14.54 -5.45
N ILE A 282 3.84 14.11 -4.28
CA ILE A 282 4.81 13.02 -4.15
C ILE A 282 4.11 11.66 -3.93
N VAL A 283 2.97 11.65 -3.24
CA VAL A 283 2.14 10.48 -3.07
C VAL A 283 0.72 10.78 -3.57
N ILE A 284 0.18 9.87 -4.33
CA ILE A 284 -1.16 9.95 -4.87
C ILE A 284 -1.88 8.66 -4.52
N ILE A 285 -3.01 8.76 -3.84
CA ILE A 285 -3.90 7.64 -3.55
C ILE A 285 -5.19 7.88 -4.32
N LEU A 286 -5.59 6.89 -5.11
CA LEU A 286 -6.87 6.83 -5.80
C LEU A 286 -7.70 5.74 -5.12
N ASP A 287 -8.57 6.18 -4.21
CA ASP A 287 -9.37 5.29 -3.36
C ASP A 287 -10.69 4.95 -4.04
N GLU A 288 -11.03 3.67 -4.05
CA GLU A 288 -12.18 3.08 -4.76
C GLU A 288 -12.19 3.45 -6.27
N LEU A 289 -11.02 3.34 -6.92
CA LEU A 289 -10.82 3.76 -8.30
C LEU A 289 -11.74 3.04 -9.30
N ALA A 290 -12.16 1.79 -9.04
CA ALA A 290 -13.11 1.07 -9.87
C ALA A 290 -14.50 1.73 -9.90
N HIS A 291 -14.82 2.54 -8.90
CA HIS A 291 -16.09 3.25 -8.77
C HIS A 291 -16.04 4.68 -9.32
N PHE A 292 -14.92 5.12 -9.88
CA PHE A 292 -14.87 6.42 -10.56
C PHE A 292 -15.63 6.35 -11.88
N ASN A 293 -16.20 7.47 -12.29
CA ASN A 293 -16.92 7.55 -13.55
C ASN A 293 -15.98 7.37 -14.76
N ASP A 294 -16.51 6.84 -15.84
CA ASP A 294 -15.79 6.73 -17.13
C ASP A 294 -15.93 7.99 -18.00
N VAL A 295 -16.75 8.95 -17.59
CA VAL A 295 -17.04 10.18 -18.33
C VAL A 295 -17.08 11.42 -17.42
N GLY A 296 -16.85 12.58 -17.99
CA GLY A 296 -16.97 13.85 -17.28
C GLY A 296 -15.72 14.30 -16.54
N GLN A 297 -15.90 15.04 -15.44
CA GLN A 297 -14.79 15.57 -14.63
C GLN A 297 -14.25 14.55 -13.63
N SER A 298 -15.03 13.54 -13.31
CA SER A 298 -14.69 12.42 -12.40
C SER A 298 -14.19 11.19 -13.17
N ASP A 299 -13.80 11.35 -14.42
CA ASP A 299 -13.23 10.30 -15.27
C ASP A 299 -11.88 9.84 -14.71
N ALA A 300 -11.81 8.56 -14.38
CA ALA A 300 -10.65 7.92 -13.75
C ALA A 300 -9.36 8.14 -14.55
N LEU A 301 -9.40 7.96 -15.86
CA LEU A 301 -8.25 8.18 -16.75
C LEU A 301 -7.80 9.63 -16.77
N LYS A 302 -8.74 10.58 -16.79
CA LYS A 302 -8.44 12.03 -16.78
C LYS A 302 -7.81 12.43 -15.45
N ILE A 303 -8.30 11.90 -14.31
CA ILE A 303 -7.74 12.14 -12.99
C ILE A 303 -6.32 11.58 -12.93
N TYR A 304 -6.12 10.33 -13.30
CA TYR A 304 -4.81 9.70 -13.32
C TYR A 304 -3.80 10.48 -14.18
N ARG A 305 -4.19 10.87 -15.40
CA ARG A 305 -3.35 11.69 -16.29
C ARG A 305 -3.09 13.10 -15.77
N ALA A 306 -3.98 13.65 -14.95
CA ALA A 306 -3.80 14.96 -14.35
C ALA A 306 -2.76 14.96 -13.21
N VAL A 307 -2.65 13.86 -12.47
CA VAL A 307 -1.82 13.78 -11.25
C VAL A 307 -0.47 13.08 -11.47
N LYS A 308 -0.41 12.04 -12.30
CA LYS A 308 0.82 11.23 -12.53
C LYS A 308 2.06 12.05 -12.92
N PRO A 309 1.98 13.08 -13.77
CA PRO A 309 3.17 13.85 -14.17
C PRO A 309 3.87 14.55 -13.01
N SER A 310 3.16 14.90 -11.93
CA SER A 310 3.77 15.56 -10.75
C SER A 310 4.81 14.69 -10.04
N LEU A 311 4.69 13.35 -10.10
CA LEU A 311 5.62 12.41 -9.47
C LEU A 311 7.05 12.51 -10.01
N ALA A 312 7.21 12.85 -11.29
CA ALA A 312 8.53 12.94 -11.94
C ALA A 312 9.44 14.02 -11.33
N SER A 313 8.86 15.01 -10.66
CA SER A 313 9.62 16.07 -9.99
C SER A 313 10.37 15.57 -8.74
N PHE A 314 9.97 14.43 -8.19
CA PHE A 314 10.49 13.90 -6.94
C PHE A 314 11.58 12.86 -7.17
N SER A 315 12.65 13.28 -7.84
CA SER A 315 13.89 12.51 -7.96
C SER A 315 14.99 13.19 -7.14
N PRO A 316 15.77 12.44 -6.36
CA PRO A 316 16.90 12.99 -5.60
C PRO A 316 17.86 13.75 -6.49
N LYS A 317 18.30 14.92 -6.04
CA LYS A 317 19.25 15.77 -6.78
C LYS A 317 20.61 15.81 -6.09
N HIS A 318 21.65 15.97 -6.90
CA HIS A 318 23.00 16.13 -6.38
C HIS A 318 23.10 17.38 -5.48
N PRO A 319 23.68 17.28 -4.27
CA PRO A 319 23.71 18.38 -3.30
C PRO A 319 24.27 19.69 -3.86
N LYS A 320 25.35 19.61 -4.63
CA LYS A 320 26.03 20.79 -5.23
C LYS A 320 25.50 21.16 -6.62
N ASN A 321 24.80 20.25 -7.33
CA ASN A 321 24.25 20.50 -8.66
C ASN A 321 22.80 20.00 -8.76
N LYS A 322 21.85 20.87 -8.43
CA LYS A 322 20.41 20.56 -8.40
C LYS A 322 19.81 20.20 -9.78
N ARG A 323 20.54 20.37 -10.87
CA ARG A 323 20.11 19.90 -12.20
C ARG A 323 20.41 18.40 -12.41
N ARG A 324 21.41 17.86 -11.68
CA ARG A 324 21.81 16.44 -11.81
C ARG A 324 20.95 15.56 -10.92
N VAL A 325 20.21 14.64 -11.52
CA VAL A 325 19.50 13.55 -10.82
C VAL A 325 20.51 12.50 -10.38
N ILE A 326 20.41 12.03 -9.14
CA ILE A 326 21.30 11.01 -8.56
C ILE A 326 20.57 9.75 -8.09
N GLY A 327 19.25 9.72 -8.17
CA GLY A 327 18.45 8.58 -7.74
C GLY A 327 17.20 8.40 -8.57
N LYS A 328 16.48 7.31 -8.31
CA LYS A 328 15.19 7.02 -8.95
C LYS A 328 14.12 8.00 -8.45
N VAL A 329 13.04 8.13 -9.21
CA VAL A 329 11.83 8.86 -8.77
C VAL A 329 11.32 8.21 -7.47
N GLU A 330 11.10 9.01 -6.43
CA GLU A 330 10.54 8.56 -5.15
C GLU A 330 9.02 8.75 -5.09
N GLY A 331 8.46 9.51 -6.04
CA GLY A 331 7.02 9.69 -6.13
C GLY A 331 6.29 8.38 -6.43
N ARG A 332 5.12 8.19 -5.82
CA ARG A 332 4.33 6.95 -5.95
C ARG A 332 2.83 7.19 -6.09
N ILE A 333 2.17 6.21 -6.69
CA ILE A 333 0.72 6.21 -6.86
C ILE A 333 0.14 4.88 -6.37
N LEU A 334 -0.91 4.95 -5.59
CA LEU A 334 -1.65 3.81 -5.08
C LEU A 334 -3.07 3.87 -5.66
N SER A 335 -3.42 2.88 -6.45
CA SER A 335 -4.75 2.69 -7.02
C SER A 335 -5.40 1.52 -6.30
N ILE A 336 -6.35 1.79 -5.43
CA ILE A 336 -6.98 0.79 -4.59
C ILE A 336 -8.48 0.72 -4.85
N SER A 337 -9.03 -0.47 -4.89
CA SER A 337 -10.46 -0.67 -5.01
C SER A 337 -10.90 -2.07 -4.60
N SER A 338 -12.17 -2.20 -4.28
CA SER A 338 -12.86 -3.49 -4.36
C SER A 338 -13.07 -3.85 -5.83
N PRO A 339 -12.99 -5.13 -6.22
CA PRO A 339 -13.25 -5.54 -7.60
C PRO A 339 -14.69 -5.20 -8.02
N LEU A 340 -14.85 -4.60 -9.19
CA LEU A 340 -16.14 -4.21 -9.78
C LEU A 340 -16.23 -4.70 -11.25
N GLY A 341 -16.08 -6.01 -11.45
CA GLY A 341 -16.12 -6.59 -12.80
C GLY A 341 -14.82 -6.39 -13.58
N LYS A 342 -14.80 -6.90 -14.83
CA LYS A 342 -13.63 -6.92 -15.73
C LYS A 342 -13.69 -5.78 -16.75
N GLN A 343 -13.99 -4.56 -16.32
CA GLN A 343 -14.12 -3.37 -17.17
C GLN A 343 -13.68 -2.09 -16.45
N GLY A 344 -13.47 -1.01 -17.21
CA GLY A 344 -13.10 0.29 -16.71
C GLY A 344 -11.60 0.46 -16.42
N PHE A 345 -11.24 1.71 -16.11
CA PHE A 345 -9.83 2.10 -15.98
C PHE A 345 -9.04 1.33 -14.92
N PHE A 346 -9.66 0.99 -13.79
CA PHE A 346 -9.00 0.22 -12.73
C PHE A 346 -8.60 -1.17 -13.22
N TYR A 347 -9.51 -1.86 -13.91
CA TYR A 347 -9.24 -3.17 -14.50
C TYR A 347 -8.14 -3.11 -15.58
N ASP A 348 -8.19 -2.07 -16.44
CA ASP A 348 -7.15 -1.86 -17.44
C ASP A 348 -5.78 -1.65 -16.82
N LYS A 349 -5.70 -0.90 -15.70
CA LYS A 349 -4.47 -0.72 -14.93
C LYS A 349 -3.98 -2.02 -14.32
N TYR A 350 -4.87 -2.80 -13.74
CA TYR A 350 -4.54 -4.12 -13.20
C TYR A 350 -3.95 -5.01 -14.29
N ARG A 351 -4.63 -5.15 -15.42
CA ARG A 351 -4.14 -5.91 -16.58
C ARG A 351 -2.79 -5.43 -17.10
N GLN A 352 -2.57 -4.12 -17.15
CA GLN A 352 -1.31 -3.52 -17.60
C GLN A 352 -0.12 -4.05 -16.79
N GLY A 353 -0.28 -4.33 -15.51
CA GLY A 353 0.76 -4.93 -14.67
C GLY A 353 1.24 -6.30 -15.14
N PHE A 354 0.37 -7.06 -15.81
CA PHE A 354 0.67 -8.42 -16.32
C PHE A 354 1.13 -8.45 -17.78
N MET A 355 0.99 -7.34 -18.51
CA MET A 355 1.36 -7.32 -19.95
C MET A 355 2.87 -7.28 -20.21
N GLY A 356 3.69 -7.10 -19.17
CA GLY A 356 5.13 -6.90 -19.33
C GLY A 356 5.49 -5.49 -19.85
N GLY A 357 6.79 -5.23 -20.02
CA GLY A 357 7.29 -3.95 -20.49
C GLY A 357 7.76 -3.01 -19.40
N LEU A 358 8.14 -1.78 -19.78
CA LEU A 358 8.75 -0.80 -18.85
C LEU A 358 7.80 -0.30 -17.77
N GLU A 359 6.52 -0.15 -18.09
CA GLU A 359 5.54 0.35 -17.14
C GLU A 359 5.23 -0.71 -16.07
N SER A 360 5.02 -1.98 -16.47
CA SER A 360 4.73 -3.08 -15.55
C SER A 360 5.86 -3.33 -14.55
N ARG A 361 7.13 -3.10 -14.93
CA ARG A 361 8.28 -3.25 -14.02
C ARG A 361 8.23 -2.35 -12.79
N ASN A 362 7.55 -1.22 -12.87
CA ASN A 362 7.38 -0.29 -11.75
C ASN A 362 6.06 -0.48 -11.01
N MET A 363 5.23 -1.44 -11.46
CA MET A 363 3.93 -1.73 -10.88
C MET A 363 3.99 -2.97 -9.99
N LEU A 364 3.24 -2.92 -8.91
CA LEU A 364 2.83 -4.07 -8.13
C LEU A 364 1.31 -4.18 -8.24
N CYS A 365 0.83 -5.28 -8.79
CA CYS A 365 -0.59 -5.60 -8.87
C CYS A 365 -0.86 -6.80 -7.97
N ILE A 366 -1.78 -6.66 -7.03
CA ILE A 366 -2.19 -7.74 -6.12
C ILE A 366 -3.71 -7.79 -6.08
N GLU A 367 -4.24 -9.00 -6.20
CA GLU A 367 -5.62 -9.35 -5.93
C GLU A 367 -5.67 -10.34 -4.76
N ALA A 368 -6.47 -10.01 -3.73
CA ALA A 368 -6.67 -10.91 -2.60
C ALA A 368 -8.08 -10.73 -2.02
N PRO A 369 -8.73 -11.81 -1.58
CA PRO A 369 -10.02 -11.72 -0.91
C PRO A 369 -9.87 -11.14 0.51
N THR A 370 -10.98 -10.70 1.08
CA THR A 370 -11.00 -10.04 2.38
C THR A 370 -10.38 -10.88 3.48
N TRP A 371 -10.75 -12.15 3.56
CA TRP A 371 -10.34 -13.07 4.62
C TRP A 371 -8.85 -13.44 4.60
N GLU A 372 -8.19 -13.36 3.45
CA GLU A 372 -6.74 -13.51 3.39
C GLU A 372 -6.01 -12.27 3.94
N VAL A 373 -6.54 -11.08 3.66
CA VAL A 373 -5.92 -9.80 4.06
C VAL A 373 -6.28 -9.41 5.49
N ASN A 374 -7.49 -9.74 5.91
CA ASN A 374 -8.02 -9.49 7.25
C ASN A 374 -8.62 -10.77 7.82
N PRO A 375 -7.85 -11.54 8.59
CA PRO A 375 -8.28 -12.83 9.13
C PRO A 375 -9.41 -12.73 10.18
N THR A 376 -9.77 -11.53 10.63
CA THR A 376 -10.90 -11.33 11.55
C THR A 376 -12.26 -11.30 10.83
N VAL A 377 -12.24 -11.28 9.49
CA VAL A 377 -13.47 -11.29 8.68
C VAL A 377 -13.67 -12.68 8.12
N GLU A 378 -14.78 -13.31 8.46
CA GLU A 378 -15.18 -14.60 7.90
C GLU A 378 -15.46 -14.50 6.39
N ALA A 379 -15.25 -15.62 5.69
CA ALA A 379 -15.41 -15.72 4.24
C ALA A 379 -16.87 -15.58 3.78
#